data_3b421d3dbcfb8ade30ce061e1af812a3
#
_entry.id   3b421d3dbcfb8ade30ce061e1af812a3
#
_cell.length_a   1.000
_cell.length_b   1.000
_cell.length_c   1.000
_cell.angle_alpha   90.00
_cell.angle_beta   90.00
_cell.angle_gamma   90.00
#
_symmetry.space_group_name_H-M   'P 1'
#
loop_
_entity.id
_entity.type
_entity.pdbx_description
1 polymer ?
#
loop_
_entity_poly.entity_id
_entity_poly.type
_entity_poly.pdbx_seq_one_letter_code
_entity_poly.pdbx_strand_id
1 'polypeptide(L)'
;MSAQLEVPRLEDLSDIGIMVEPSEQPWVVSLVAWAQDGSTVTLTWDEIAGSARIRWTIGNEVRLVVERETPVKISVRDEHGAIEFHVWSRWEGIGGELIVRVGEHVAVHDTLLHT
;
A
#
# COMPACT_ATOMS: atom_id res chain seq x y z
N MET A 1 8.84 23.43 4.18
CA MET A 1 8.51 22.31 5.05
C MET A 1 7.81 21.23 4.22
N SER A 2 8.39 20.06 4.15
CA SER A 2 7.75 18.98 3.41
C SER A 2 6.54 18.47 4.18
N ALA A 3 5.48 18.14 3.45
CA ALA A 3 4.31 17.49 4.05
C ALA A 3 4.72 16.11 4.55
N GLN A 4 4.33 15.78 5.76
CA GLN A 4 4.55 14.44 6.28
C GLN A 4 3.58 13.47 5.63
N LEU A 5 4.08 12.28 5.30
CA LEU A 5 3.25 11.19 4.85
C LEU A 5 2.36 10.72 6.00
N GLU A 6 1.05 10.72 5.79
CA GLU A 6 0.11 10.19 6.76
C GLU A 6 -0.01 8.68 6.57
N VAL A 7 0.24 7.92 7.62
CA VAL A 7 0.27 6.45 7.56
C VAL A 7 -0.68 5.85 8.61
N PRO A 8 -1.12 4.60 8.42
CA PRO A 8 -1.98 3.95 9.40
C PRO A 8 -1.21 3.64 10.70
N ARG A 9 -1.96 3.48 11.78
CA ARG A 9 -1.40 3.05 13.06
C ARG A 9 -1.14 1.55 12.99
N LEU A 10 0.11 1.16 13.20
CA LEU A 10 0.52 -0.24 13.02
C LEU A 10 -0.14 -1.17 14.03
N GLU A 11 -0.41 -0.69 15.24
CA GLU A 11 -1.05 -1.52 16.26
C GLU A 11 -2.49 -1.93 15.92
N ASP A 12 -3.14 -1.21 15.00
CA ASP A 12 -4.51 -1.53 14.58
C ASP A 12 -4.58 -2.58 13.47
N LEU A 13 -3.44 -2.92 12.86
CA LEU A 13 -3.41 -3.75 11.66
C LEU A 13 -3.42 -5.25 11.93
N SER A 14 -2.88 -5.68 13.07
CA SER A 14 -2.85 -7.10 13.41
C SER A 14 -4.25 -7.69 13.56
N ASP A 15 -5.21 -6.90 14.00
CA ASP A 15 -6.59 -7.35 14.21
C ASP A 15 -7.32 -7.66 12.91
N ILE A 16 -6.83 -7.16 11.78
CA ILE A 16 -7.46 -7.35 10.48
C ILE A 16 -6.67 -8.28 9.55
N GLY A 17 -5.70 -9.02 10.11
CA GLY A 17 -4.99 -10.05 9.35
C GLY A 17 -3.87 -9.55 8.47
N ILE A 18 -3.31 -8.39 8.77
CA ILE A 18 -2.16 -7.84 8.06
C ILE A 18 -0.90 -8.10 8.89
N MET A 19 0.15 -8.59 8.22
CA MET A 19 1.44 -8.75 8.86
C MET A 19 2.28 -7.51 8.62
N VAL A 20 2.85 -6.97 9.69
CA VAL A 20 3.83 -5.88 9.60
C VAL A 20 5.21 -6.52 9.60
N GLU A 21 5.96 -6.34 8.52
CA GLU A 21 7.33 -6.83 8.43
C GLU A 21 8.28 -5.79 9.01
N PRO A 22 9.11 -6.17 10.00
CA PRO A 22 10.10 -5.26 10.53
C PRO A 22 11.19 -4.97 9.50
N SER A 23 11.70 -3.74 9.52
CA SER A 23 12.83 -3.33 8.70
C SER A 23 13.97 -2.89 9.63
N GLU A 24 15.19 -2.95 9.13
CA GLU A 24 16.35 -2.40 9.84
C GLU A 24 16.25 -0.89 9.98
N GLN A 25 15.46 -0.25 9.11
CA GLN A 25 15.28 1.20 9.08
C GLN A 25 13.90 1.54 9.60
N PRO A 26 13.78 2.29 10.70
CA PRO A 26 12.48 2.56 11.30
C PRO A 26 11.54 3.41 10.43
N TRP A 27 12.07 4.10 9.41
CA TRP A 27 11.28 4.90 8.48
C TRP A 27 10.78 4.09 7.27
N VAL A 28 11.14 2.81 7.19
CA VAL A 28 10.66 1.90 6.14
C VAL A 28 9.76 0.86 6.78
N VAL A 29 8.54 0.75 6.25
CA VAL A 29 7.54 -0.18 6.78
C VAL A 29 6.98 -1.00 5.62
N SER A 30 6.84 -2.29 5.82
CA SER A 30 6.18 -3.19 4.87
C SER A 30 4.98 -3.86 5.53
N LEU A 31 3.85 -3.85 4.82
CA LEU A 31 2.63 -4.53 5.22
C LEU A 31 2.33 -5.64 4.23
N VAL A 32 1.98 -6.81 4.73
CA VAL A 32 1.72 -7.99 3.88
C VAL A 32 0.28 -8.46 4.11
N ALA A 33 -0.44 -8.67 3.02
CA ALA A 33 -1.77 -9.26 3.02
C ALA A 33 -1.84 -10.40 2.01
N TRP A 34 -2.69 -11.39 2.28
CA TRP A 34 -2.83 -12.59 1.45
C TRP A 34 -4.26 -12.69 0.92
N ALA A 35 -4.38 -12.96 -0.37
CA ALA A 35 -5.65 -13.27 -1.00
C ALA A 35 -5.95 -14.77 -0.91
N GLN A 36 -7.22 -15.12 -1.11
CA GLN A 36 -7.64 -16.53 -1.05
C GLN A 36 -7.09 -17.34 -2.21
N ASP A 37 -6.75 -16.71 -3.33
CA ASP A 37 -6.19 -17.37 -4.51
C ASP A 37 -4.70 -17.70 -4.39
N GLY A 38 -4.08 -17.44 -3.23
CA GLY A 38 -2.65 -17.65 -3.01
C GLY A 38 -1.77 -16.45 -3.34
N SER A 39 -2.37 -15.33 -3.75
CA SER A 39 -1.63 -14.10 -3.99
C SER A 39 -1.14 -13.48 -2.68
N THR A 40 0.03 -12.87 -2.76
CA THR A 40 0.60 -12.06 -1.68
C THR A 40 0.76 -10.63 -2.19
N VAL A 41 0.28 -9.67 -1.41
CA VAL A 41 0.44 -8.25 -1.71
C VAL A 41 1.23 -7.61 -0.60
N THR A 42 2.30 -6.92 -0.97
CA THR A 42 3.16 -6.20 -0.02
C THR A 42 3.13 -4.72 -0.36
N LEU A 43 2.77 -3.90 0.61
CA LEU A 43 2.86 -2.44 0.52
C LEU A 43 4.04 -2.00 1.37
N THR A 44 5.00 -1.33 0.75
CA THR A 44 6.17 -0.78 1.44
C THR A 44 6.20 0.72 1.23
N TRP A 45 6.45 1.48 2.31
CA TRP A 45 6.70 2.91 2.18
C TRP A 45 7.98 3.30 2.88
N ASP A 46 8.60 4.34 2.36
CA ASP A 46 9.82 4.94 2.90
C ASP A 46 9.53 6.42 3.16
N GLU A 47 9.46 6.81 4.43
CA GLU A 47 9.13 8.18 4.81
C GLU A 47 10.23 9.17 4.48
N ILE A 48 11.48 8.72 4.44
CA ILE A 48 12.62 9.59 4.12
C ILE A 48 12.75 9.77 2.61
N ALA A 49 12.69 8.68 1.85
CA ALA A 49 12.76 8.75 0.39
C ALA A 49 11.49 9.34 -0.22
N GLY A 50 10.37 9.31 0.49
CA GLY A 50 9.09 9.81 -0.02
C GLY A 50 8.55 8.93 -1.13
N SER A 51 8.50 7.63 -0.90
CA SER A 51 8.04 6.67 -1.90
C SER A 51 7.15 5.60 -1.28
N ALA A 52 6.32 4.98 -2.11
CA ALA A 52 5.54 3.80 -1.74
C ALA A 52 5.58 2.81 -2.90
N ARG A 53 5.56 1.53 -2.57
CA ARG A 53 5.59 0.44 -3.54
C ARG A 53 4.56 -0.60 -3.19
N ILE A 54 3.80 -1.05 -4.20
CA ILE A 54 2.95 -2.22 -4.11
C ILE A 54 3.61 -3.33 -4.94
N ARG A 55 3.72 -4.51 -4.35
CA ARG A 55 4.19 -5.70 -5.04
C ARG A 55 3.16 -6.82 -4.86
N TRP A 56 2.72 -7.39 -5.98
CA TRP A 56 1.77 -8.49 -6.00
C TRP A 56 2.44 -9.70 -6.62
N THR A 57 2.46 -10.81 -5.88
CA THR A 57 3.04 -12.06 -6.35
C THR A 57 2.05 -13.21 -6.17
N ILE A 58 2.17 -14.23 -7.01
CA ILE A 58 1.53 -15.53 -6.82
C ILE A 58 2.63 -16.58 -6.90
N GLY A 59 2.85 -17.32 -5.81
CA GLY A 59 3.97 -18.23 -5.71
C GLY A 59 5.29 -17.49 -5.93
N ASN A 60 6.08 -17.90 -6.90
CA ASN A 60 7.33 -17.24 -7.26
C ASN A 60 7.19 -16.23 -8.40
N GLU A 61 5.97 -16.03 -8.91
CA GLU A 61 5.72 -15.15 -10.04
C GLU A 61 5.32 -13.76 -9.58
N VAL A 62 6.05 -12.74 -10.04
CA VAL A 62 5.69 -11.35 -9.82
C VAL A 62 4.65 -10.95 -10.85
N ARG A 63 3.46 -10.56 -10.36
CA ARG A 63 2.35 -10.14 -11.21
C ARG A 63 2.37 -8.65 -11.49
N LEU A 64 2.75 -7.86 -10.50
CA LEU A 64 2.71 -6.40 -10.63
C LEU A 64 3.65 -5.78 -9.62
N VAL A 65 4.35 -4.74 -10.03
CA VAL A 65 5.06 -3.83 -9.13
C VAL A 65 4.69 -2.42 -9.56
N VAL A 66 4.16 -1.64 -8.62
CA VAL A 66 3.81 -0.24 -8.85
C VAL A 66 4.52 0.60 -7.81
N GLU A 67 5.23 1.62 -8.26
CA GLU A 67 5.86 2.59 -7.37
C GLU A 67 5.20 3.95 -7.53
N ARG A 68 5.06 4.67 -6.41
CA ARG A 68 4.53 6.04 -6.39
C ARG A 68 5.49 6.93 -5.65
N GLU A 69 5.86 8.01 -6.29
CA GLU A 69 6.62 9.09 -5.68
C GLU A 69 5.66 10.06 -4.99
N THR A 70 6.15 10.73 -3.97
CA THR A 70 5.39 11.75 -3.24
C THR A 70 4.02 11.28 -2.75
N PRO A 71 3.94 10.10 -2.09
CA PRO A 71 2.70 9.72 -1.45
C PRO A 71 2.40 10.70 -0.30
N VAL A 72 1.14 11.06 -0.14
CA VAL A 72 0.72 12.00 0.91
C VAL A 72 -0.08 11.31 2.00
N LYS A 73 -0.74 10.20 1.67
CA LYS A 73 -1.53 9.44 2.62
C LYS A 73 -1.58 7.98 2.21
N ILE A 74 -1.40 7.10 3.18
CA ILE A 74 -1.61 5.67 3.03
C ILE A 74 -2.65 5.27 4.06
N SER A 75 -3.67 4.52 3.64
CA SER A 75 -4.63 3.95 4.55
C SER A 75 -4.88 2.49 4.23
N VAL A 76 -5.35 1.77 5.23
CA VAL A 76 -5.70 0.36 5.12
C VAL A 76 -7.10 0.20 5.66
N ARG A 77 -7.96 -0.48 4.89
CA ARG A 77 -9.35 -0.72 5.28
C ARG A 77 -9.64 -2.21 5.23
N ASP A 78 -10.45 -2.67 6.18
CA ASP A 78 -11.01 -4.00 6.16
C ASP A 78 -12.49 -3.85 5.83
N GLU A 79 -12.88 -4.23 4.62
CA GLU A 79 -14.25 -4.10 4.15
C GLU A 79 -14.73 -5.40 3.53
N HIS A 80 -15.85 -5.93 4.05
CA HIS A 80 -16.52 -7.09 3.48
C HIS A 80 -15.60 -8.30 3.25
N GLY A 81 -14.71 -8.55 4.22
CA GLY A 81 -13.80 -9.69 4.15
C GLY A 81 -12.59 -9.49 3.24
N ALA A 82 -12.37 -8.28 2.77
CA ALA A 82 -11.19 -7.94 1.97
C ALA A 82 -10.41 -6.81 2.62
N ILE A 83 -9.11 -6.79 2.35
CA ILE A 83 -8.23 -5.70 2.77
C ILE A 83 -8.05 -4.77 1.58
N GLU A 84 -8.16 -3.47 1.81
CA GLU A 84 -7.86 -2.48 0.79
C GLU A 84 -6.71 -1.60 1.23
N PHE A 85 -5.68 -1.53 0.40
CA PHE A 85 -4.60 -0.56 0.54
C PHE A 85 -4.92 0.65 -0.33
N HIS A 86 -4.88 1.84 0.25
CA HIS A 86 -5.10 3.10 -0.46
C HIS A 86 -3.85 3.94 -0.37
N VAL A 87 -3.30 4.37 -1.51
CA VAL A 87 -2.13 5.24 -1.59
C VAL A 87 -2.51 6.47 -2.38
N TRP A 88 -2.57 7.63 -1.72
CA TRP A 88 -2.79 8.92 -2.37
C TRP A 88 -1.46 9.60 -2.62
N SER A 89 -1.27 10.07 -3.83
CA SER A 89 -0.07 10.78 -4.24
C SER A 89 -0.47 12.12 -4.87
N ARG A 90 0.38 13.13 -4.70
CA ARG A 90 0.17 14.42 -5.31
C ARG A 90 1.51 15.04 -5.69
N TRP A 91 1.61 15.51 -6.93
CA TRP A 91 2.79 16.17 -7.43
C TRP A 91 2.39 17.16 -8.53
N GLU A 92 2.80 18.44 -8.34
CA GLU A 92 2.57 19.51 -9.32
C GLU A 92 1.14 19.59 -9.87
N GLY A 93 0.14 19.56 -8.97
CA GLY A 93 -1.25 19.71 -9.39
C GLY A 93 -1.87 18.42 -9.92
N ILE A 94 -1.14 17.33 -9.98
CA ILE A 94 -1.65 16.01 -10.35
C ILE A 94 -1.82 15.20 -9.08
N GLY A 95 -3.04 14.74 -8.85
CA GLY A 95 -3.34 13.86 -7.73
C GLY A 95 -3.83 12.52 -8.24
N GLY A 96 -3.57 11.47 -7.49
CA GLY A 96 -4.06 10.16 -7.83
C GLY A 96 -4.20 9.26 -6.62
N GLU A 97 -5.05 8.27 -6.77
CA GLU A 97 -5.24 7.23 -5.76
C GLU A 97 -5.02 5.87 -6.39
N LEU A 98 -4.14 5.10 -5.76
CA LEU A 98 -3.93 3.70 -6.08
C LEU A 98 -4.64 2.88 -5.01
N ILE A 99 -5.57 2.02 -5.44
CA ILE A 99 -6.31 1.13 -4.54
C ILE A 99 -5.98 -0.30 -4.92
N VAL A 100 -5.55 -1.09 -3.94
CA VAL A 100 -5.31 -2.52 -4.13
C VAL A 100 -6.20 -3.27 -3.15
N ARG A 101 -7.15 -4.03 -3.70
CA ARG A 101 -8.07 -4.85 -2.91
C ARG A 101 -7.56 -6.28 -2.89
N VAL A 102 -7.43 -6.83 -1.69
CA VAL A 102 -6.93 -8.19 -1.46
C VAL A 102 -8.04 -8.99 -0.78
N GLY A 103 -8.71 -9.82 -1.54
CA GLY A 103 -9.84 -10.64 -1.07
C GLY A 103 -9.74 -12.03 -1.62
N GLU A 104 -10.76 -12.49 -2.34
CA GLU A 104 -10.67 -13.77 -3.08
C GLU A 104 -9.56 -13.70 -4.12
N HIS A 105 -9.47 -12.57 -4.79
CA HIS A 105 -8.45 -12.23 -5.79
C HIS A 105 -7.85 -10.88 -5.45
N VAL A 106 -6.85 -10.47 -6.21
CA VAL A 106 -6.29 -9.13 -6.10
C VAL A 106 -6.86 -8.27 -7.23
N ALA A 107 -7.37 -7.10 -6.87
CA ALA A 107 -7.84 -6.11 -7.84
C ALA A 107 -7.08 -4.80 -7.62
N VAL A 108 -6.63 -4.20 -8.71
CA VAL A 108 -5.87 -2.95 -8.68
C VAL A 108 -6.62 -1.89 -9.45
N HIS A 109 -6.80 -0.74 -8.83
CA HIS A 109 -7.44 0.42 -9.44
C HIS A 109 -6.55 1.64 -9.23
N ASP A 110 -6.19 2.30 -10.31
CA ASP A 110 -5.26 3.43 -10.29
C ASP A 110 -5.91 4.61 -11.02
N THR A 111 -6.08 5.71 -10.30
CA THR A 111 -6.72 6.91 -10.82
C THR A 111 -5.77 8.10 -10.67
N LEU A 112 -5.49 8.80 -11.76
CA LEU A 112 -4.75 10.05 -11.75
C LEU A 112 -5.69 11.18 -12.13
N LEU A 113 -5.72 12.22 -11.28
CA LEU A 113 -6.59 13.36 -11.47
C LEU A 113 -5.77 14.64 -11.61
N HIS A 114 -6.09 15.43 -12.62
CA HIS A 114 -5.58 16.80 -12.74
C HIS A 114 -6.43 17.73 -11.88
N THR A 115 -5.73 18.57 -11.12
CA THR A 115 -6.39 19.58 -10.28
C THR A 115 -6.03 20.99 -10.72
#